data_9aa2563a19cf6229575e77c4aa3fc7b7
#
_entry.id   9aa2563a19cf6229575e77c4aa3fc7b7
#
_cell.length_a   1.000
_cell.length_b   1.000
_cell.length_c   1.000
_cell.angle_alpha   90.00
_cell.angle_beta   90.00
_cell.angle_gamma   90.00
#
_symmetry.space_group_name_H-M   'P 1'
#
loop_
_entity.id
_entity.type
_entity.pdbx_description
1 polymer ?
#
loop_
_entity_poly.entity_id
_entity_poly.type
_entity_poly.pdbx_seq_one_letter_code
_entity_poly.pdbx_strand_id
1 'polypeptide(L)'
;MGNNRFDLLSLGEILLRLSPPDNERIVSGETFQKQVGGAELNVVSGVSILGLRTGVVSKLPDNALGIYAKDKVRFCGVSDDFLVYDDSQDARLGIYYYENGAYPRKPGVVYDRRHTSFDKISLEELPKEMFQSTRCFHTSGITLALSENIRRTAIEMIKRFKENGTLISFDVNFRGNLWTGPEAKACIEEILPYVDIFFCSEETARLTFLKEGDAKRI
;
A
#
# COMPACT_ATOMS: atom_id res chain seq x y z
N MET A 1 8.18 28.82 -0.59
CA MET A 1 8.00 27.40 -0.21
C MET A 1 6.50 27.21 0.00
N GLY A 2 5.84 26.38 -0.83
CA GLY A 2 4.42 26.14 -0.69
C GLY A 2 4.08 25.59 0.68
N ASN A 3 2.99 26.04 1.26
CA ASN A 3 2.52 25.58 2.58
C ASN A 3 1.88 24.20 2.43
N ASN A 4 2.70 23.17 2.09
CA ASN A 4 2.21 21.81 1.91
C ASN A 4 1.62 21.32 3.23
N ARG A 5 0.39 20.81 3.17
CA ARG A 5 -0.34 20.28 4.32
C ARG A 5 0.31 19.01 4.87
N PHE A 6 0.87 18.18 3.95
CA PHE A 6 1.52 16.91 4.27
C PHE A 6 2.98 16.91 3.85
N ASP A 7 3.79 16.21 4.60
CA ASP A 7 5.17 15.89 4.25
C ASP A 7 5.20 14.62 3.38
N LEU A 8 4.29 13.65 3.65
CA LEU A 8 4.13 12.43 2.87
C LEU A 8 2.64 12.03 2.76
N LEU A 9 2.18 11.77 1.53
CA LEU A 9 0.96 11.03 1.25
C LEU A 9 1.30 9.69 0.62
N SER A 10 0.51 8.65 0.89
CA SER A 10 0.63 7.38 0.20
C SER A 10 -0.69 6.91 -0.40
N LEU A 11 -0.62 6.13 -1.50
CA LEU A 11 -1.73 5.37 -2.05
C LEU A 11 -1.47 3.89 -1.78
N GLY A 12 -2.39 3.23 -1.07
CA GLY A 12 -2.27 1.79 -0.82
C GLY A 12 -3.49 1.17 -0.18
N GLU A 13 -3.59 -0.15 -0.31
CA GLU A 13 -4.67 -0.93 0.30
C GLU A 13 -4.44 -1.09 1.80
N ILE A 14 -5.49 -0.80 2.57
CA ILE A 14 -5.56 -1.06 4.00
C ILE A 14 -6.25 -2.40 4.21
N LEU A 15 -5.60 -3.32 4.90
CA LEU A 15 -6.04 -4.69 5.09
C LEU A 15 -6.32 -4.99 6.56
N LEU A 16 -7.33 -5.82 6.82
CA LEU A 16 -7.50 -6.45 8.12
C LEU A 16 -6.52 -7.64 8.22
N ARG A 17 -5.65 -7.61 9.22
CA ARG A 17 -4.81 -8.74 9.60
C ARG A 17 -5.47 -9.50 10.72
N LEU A 18 -5.60 -10.82 10.55
CA LEU A 18 -6.05 -11.76 11.55
C LEU A 18 -4.92 -12.75 11.85
N SER A 19 -4.48 -12.78 13.10
CA SER A 19 -3.41 -13.69 13.54
C SER A 19 -3.87 -14.50 14.74
N PRO A 20 -3.66 -15.82 14.79
CA PRO A 20 -3.81 -16.55 16.03
C PRO A 20 -2.91 -15.95 17.12
N PRO A 21 -3.30 -16.04 18.40
CA PRO A 21 -2.43 -15.58 19.49
C PRO A 21 -1.13 -16.37 19.53
N ASP A 22 -0.11 -15.76 20.07
CA ASP A 22 1.23 -16.36 20.27
C ASP A 22 1.78 -17.03 18.99
N ASN A 23 2.06 -18.31 19.08
CA ASN A 23 2.57 -19.14 17.98
C ASN A 23 1.57 -20.23 17.56
N GLU A 24 0.29 -20.05 17.87
CA GLU A 24 -0.74 -20.99 17.42
C GLU A 24 -0.82 -21.04 15.89
N ARG A 25 -1.28 -22.18 15.41
CA ARG A 25 -1.51 -22.40 13.97
C ARG A 25 -2.94 -22.00 13.61
N ILE A 26 -3.13 -21.47 12.40
CA ILE A 26 -4.47 -21.20 11.88
C ILE A 26 -5.37 -22.43 11.91
N VAL A 27 -4.81 -23.62 11.66
CA VAL A 27 -5.58 -24.89 11.60
C VAL A 27 -6.02 -25.42 12.95
N SER A 28 -5.49 -24.90 14.07
CA SER A 28 -5.77 -25.41 15.41
C SER A 28 -6.24 -24.35 16.39
N GLY A 29 -6.05 -23.08 16.08
CA GLY A 29 -6.51 -21.97 16.90
C GLY A 29 -7.99 -21.68 16.68
N GLU A 30 -8.72 -21.28 17.74
CA GLU A 30 -10.13 -20.94 17.70
C GLU A 30 -10.37 -19.41 17.75
N THR A 31 -9.32 -18.63 18.01
CA THR A 31 -9.41 -17.17 18.16
C THR A 31 -8.40 -16.45 17.27
N PHE A 32 -8.73 -15.21 16.91
CA PHE A 32 -7.84 -14.33 16.15
C PHE A 32 -7.73 -12.96 16.81
N GLN A 33 -6.51 -12.48 16.90
CA GLN A 33 -6.25 -11.07 17.18
C GLN A 33 -6.35 -10.27 15.88
N LYS A 34 -7.10 -9.16 15.88
CA LYS A 34 -7.24 -8.29 14.73
C LYS A 34 -6.29 -7.11 14.80
N GLN A 35 -5.67 -6.80 13.68
CA GLN A 35 -4.81 -5.64 13.45
C GLN A 35 -5.09 -5.07 12.05
N VAL A 36 -4.53 -3.92 11.76
CA VAL A 36 -4.57 -3.35 10.40
C VAL A 36 -3.16 -3.44 9.81
N GLY A 37 -3.07 -3.76 8.54
CA GLY A 37 -1.84 -3.79 7.77
C GLY A 37 -2.01 -3.08 6.42
N GLY A 38 -0.90 -2.92 5.72
CA GLY A 38 -0.79 -2.29 4.42
C GLY A 38 0.63 -1.78 4.25
N ALA A 39 1.27 -2.05 3.12
CA ALA A 39 2.66 -1.67 2.92
C ALA A 39 2.82 -0.15 3.03
N GLU A 40 2.02 0.57 2.29
CA GLU A 40 2.03 2.04 2.24
C GLU A 40 1.54 2.66 3.56
N LEU A 41 0.55 2.06 4.22
CA LEU A 41 0.10 2.49 5.55
C LEU A 41 1.24 2.37 6.57
N ASN A 42 2.03 1.30 6.51
CA ASN A 42 3.18 1.13 7.41
C ASN A 42 4.23 2.21 7.19
N VAL A 43 4.48 2.61 5.92
CA VAL A 43 5.41 3.70 5.60
C VAL A 43 4.93 5.02 6.20
N VAL A 44 3.68 5.44 5.93
CA VAL A 44 3.17 6.72 6.46
C VAL A 44 3.02 6.70 7.97
N SER A 45 2.71 5.55 8.58
CA SER A 45 2.69 5.41 10.04
C SER A 45 4.08 5.58 10.65
N GLY A 46 5.11 4.96 10.06
CA GLY A 46 6.50 5.13 10.50
C GLY A 46 6.97 6.58 10.40
N VAL A 47 6.63 7.25 9.30
CA VAL A 47 6.96 8.67 9.08
C VAL A 47 6.20 9.58 10.07
N SER A 48 4.93 9.25 10.39
CA SER A 48 4.15 9.96 11.41
C SER A 48 4.79 9.86 12.80
N ILE A 49 5.24 8.66 13.18
CA ILE A 49 5.96 8.45 14.47
C ILE A 49 7.24 9.29 14.55
N LEU A 50 7.89 9.55 13.42
CA LEU A 50 9.06 10.45 13.34
C LEU A 50 8.68 11.94 13.41
N GLY A 51 7.41 12.28 13.60
CA GLY A 51 6.93 13.65 13.82
C GLY A 51 6.58 14.42 12.54
N LEU A 52 6.51 13.76 11.40
CA LEU A 52 6.11 14.38 10.13
C LEU A 52 4.60 14.21 9.87
N ARG A 53 4.01 15.14 9.12
CA ARG A 53 2.59 15.13 8.78
C ARG A 53 2.34 14.16 7.62
N THR A 54 1.54 13.14 7.85
CA THR A 54 1.27 12.11 6.87
C THR A 54 -0.22 11.90 6.64
N GLY A 55 -0.56 11.34 5.47
CA GLY A 55 -1.90 10.90 5.15
C GLY A 55 -1.88 9.68 4.23
N VAL A 56 -2.98 8.98 4.18
CA VAL A 56 -3.18 7.82 3.31
C VAL A 56 -4.38 8.04 2.41
N VAL A 57 -4.20 7.70 1.13
CA VAL A 57 -5.25 7.61 0.13
C VAL A 57 -5.63 6.15 0.01
N SER A 58 -6.87 5.82 0.31
CA SER A 58 -7.39 4.46 0.22
C SER A 58 -8.92 4.48 0.13
N LYS A 59 -9.53 3.34 -0.23
CA LYS A 59 -10.98 3.19 -0.21
C LYS A 59 -11.37 2.05 0.71
N LEU A 60 -12.25 2.33 1.66
CA LEU A 60 -12.71 1.42 2.70
C LEU A 60 -14.20 1.10 2.50
N PRO A 61 -14.69 -0.07 2.92
CA PRO A 61 -16.13 -0.31 2.97
C PRO A 61 -16.79 0.58 4.06
N ASP A 62 -17.97 1.10 3.76
CA ASP A 62 -18.77 1.86 4.75
C ASP A 62 -19.50 0.90 5.71
N ASN A 63 -18.71 0.25 6.57
CA ASN A 63 -19.20 -0.68 7.59
C ASN A 63 -18.25 -0.72 8.81
N ALA A 64 -18.56 -1.58 9.78
CA ALA A 64 -17.80 -1.69 11.03
C ALA A 64 -16.31 -2.04 10.81
N LEU A 65 -15.94 -2.76 9.74
CA LEU A 65 -14.53 -3.06 9.43
C LEU A 65 -13.82 -1.85 8.86
N GLY A 66 -14.49 -1.06 8.01
CA GLY A 66 -13.91 0.20 7.48
C GLY A 66 -13.75 1.24 8.61
N ILE A 67 -14.71 1.34 9.53
CA ILE A 67 -14.58 2.20 10.73
C ILE A 67 -13.38 1.75 11.57
N TYR A 68 -13.24 0.46 11.83
CA TYR A 68 -12.07 -0.05 12.55
C TYR A 68 -10.75 0.28 11.86
N ALA A 69 -10.67 0.12 10.54
CA ALA A 69 -9.49 0.45 9.76
C ALA A 69 -9.16 1.97 9.86
N LYS A 70 -10.15 2.84 9.68
CA LYS A 70 -10.00 4.30 9.86
C LYS A 70 -9.48 4.66 11.24
N ASP A 71 -10.06 4.08 12.30
CA ASP A 71 -9.63 4.38 13.67
C ASP A 71 -8.17 3.98 13.92
N LYS A 72 -7.71 2.88 13.29
CA LYS A 72 -6.29 2.48 13.34
C LYS A 72 -5.38 3.40 12.56
N VAL A 73 -5.80 3.91 11.41
CA VAL A 73 -5.08 4.97 10.67
C VAL A 73 -4.86 6.19 11.57
N ARG A 74 -5.93 6.68 12.19
CA ARG A 74 -5.88 7.83 13.11
C ARG A 74 -5.04 7.54 14.35
N PHE A 75 -5.14 6.35 14.91
CA PHE A 75 -4.32 5.93 16.06
C PHE A 75 -2.82 6.00 15.76
N CYS A 76 -2.40 5.74 14.52
CA CYS A 76 -1.01 5.88 14.07
C CYS A 76 -0.61 7.34 13.78
N GLY A 77 -1.49 8.32 14.01
CA GLY A 77 -1.24 9.73 13.72
C GLY A 77 -1.26 10.07 12.21
N VAL A 78 -1.78 9.18 11.40
CA VAL A 78 -1.95 9.38 9.94
C VAL A 78 -3.29 10.03 9.66
N SER A 79 -3.33 11.07 8.81
CA SER A 79 -4.59 11.72 8.40
C SER A 79 -5.44 10.77 7.55
N ASP A 80 -6.73 10.78 7.84
CA ASP A 80 -7.80 10.06 7.15
C ASP A 80 -8.56 10.93 6.12
N ASP A 81 -8.07 12.14 5.81
CA ASP A 81 -8.76 13.12 4.96
C ASP A 81 -9.02 12.64 3.52
N PHE A 82 -8.23 11.68 3.04
CA PHE A 82 -8.34 11.12 1.69
C PHE A 82 -8.78 9.66 1.70
N LEU A 83 -9.43 9.22 2.79
CA LEU A 83 -10.14 7.94 2.79
C LEU A 83 -11.50 8.11 2.10
N VAL A 84 -11.74 7.29 1.09
CA VAL A 84 -13.01 7.20 0.37
C VAL A 84 -13.77 5.99 0.89
N TYR A 85 -15.11 6.03 0.82
CA TYR A 85 -15.95 4.97 1.35
C TYR A 85 -16.81 4.33 0.25
N ASP A 86 -16.91 3.00 0.32
CA ASP A 86 -17.73 2.17 -0.57
C ASP A 86 -18.97 1.72 0.20
N ASP A 87 -20.14 2.20 -0.20
CA ASP A 87 -21.45 1.89 0.38
C ASP A 87 -22.20 0.81 -0.42
N SER A 88 -21.56 0.22 -1.42
CA SER A 88 -22.18 -0.83 -2.23
C SER A 88 -22.42 -2.12 -1.43
N GLN A 89 -23.38 -2.95 -1.88
CA GLN A 89 -23.72 -4.21 -1.18
C GLN A 89 -22.57 -5.22 -1.11
N ASP A 90 -21.62 -5.15 -2.04
CA ASP A 90 -20.45 -6.01 -2.09
C ASP A 90 -19.19 -5.32 -1.51
N ALA A 91 -19.39 -4.18 -0.78
CA ALA A 91 -18.30 -3.47 -0.14
C ALA A 91 -17.58 -4.34 0.90
N ARG A 92 -16.26 -4.51 0.73
CA ARG A 92 -15.47 -5.34 1.62
C ARG A 92 -14.07 -4.82 1.85
N LEU A 93 -13.57 -5.03 3.06
CA LEU A 93 -12.16 -4.86 3.40
C LEU A 93 -11.39 -6.13 3.02
N GLY A 94 -10.21 -5.99 2.42
CA GLY A 94 -9.32 -7.12 2.21
C GLY A 94 -8.81 -7.68 3.54
N ILE A 95 -8.67 -8.99 3.62
CA ILE A 95 -8.24 -9.70 4.83
C ILE A 95 -7.00 -10.54 4.50
N TYR A 96 -6.08 -10.62 5.44
CA TYR A 96 -5.08 -11.66 5.41
C TYR A 96 -4.93 -12.31 6.78
N TYR A 97 -4.77 -13.62 6.74
CA TYR A 97 -4.49 -14.44 7.91
C TYR A 97 -3.00 -14.65 8.00
N TYR A 98 -2.41 -14.27 9.13
CA TYR A 98 -0.97 -14.38 9.34
C TYR A 98 -0.64 -15.33 10.47
N GLU A 99 0.06 -16.40 10.16
CA GLU A 99 0.56 -17.37 11.12
C GLU A 99 2.00 -17.04 11.48
N ASN A 100 2.27 -16.80 12.76
CA ASN A 100 3.62 -16.56 13.25
C ASN A 100 4.51 -17.78 13.05
N GLY A 101 5.73 -17.55 12.58
CA GLY A 101 6.75 -18.59 12.53
C GLY A 101 7.24 -18.97 13.93
N ALA A 102 7.54 -20.27 14.13
CA ALA A 102 8.26 -20.77 15.31
C ALA A 102 9.23 -21.84 14.83
N TYR A 103 10.54 -21.65 15.06
CA TYR A 103 11.54 -22.58 14.55
C TYR A 103 11.17 -24.04 14.84
N PRO A 104 11.27 -24.93 13.82
CA PRO A 104 11.74 -24.71 12.44
C PRO A 104 10.64 -24.24 11.44
N ARG A 105 9.43 -24.02 11.90
CA ARG A 105 8.29 -23.62 11.07
C ARG A 105 8.43 -22.15 10.60
N LYS A 106 8.33 -21.94 9.29
CA LYS A 106 8.29 -20.60 8.71
C LYS A 106 6.93 -19.95 8.94
N PRO A 107 6.84 -18.60 8.96
CA PRO A 107 5.56 -17.90 8.97
C PRO A 107 4.76 -18.21 7.70
N GLY A 108 3.43 -18.18 7.83
CA GLY A 108 2.50 -18.39 6.72
C GLY A 108 1.52 -17.24 6.55
N VAL A 109 1.07 -17.03 5.32
CA VAL A 109 0.05 -16.01 5.00
C VAL A 109 -0.99 -16.62 4.09
N VAL A 110 -2.27 -16.40 4.43
CA VAL A 110 -3.41 -16.71 3.55
C VAL A 110 -4.12 -15.39 3.25
N TYR A 111 -4.31 -15.09 1.96
CA TYR A 111 -4.97 -13.86 1.53
C TYR A 111 -6.41 -14.10 1.10
N ASP A 112 -7.31 -13.24 1.59
CA ASP A 112 -8.66 -13.03 1.10
C ASP A 112 -8.83 -11.54 0.76
N ARG A 113 -8.26 -11.12 -0.39
CA ARG A 113 -8.14 -9.72 -0.79
C ARG A 113 -8.50 -9.44 -2.26
N ARG A 114 -9.37 -10.26 -2.86
CA ARG A 114 -9.86 -10.00 -4.22
C ARG A 114 -11.14 -9.19 -4.18
N HIS A 115 -11.33 -8.31 -5.15
CA HIS A 115 -12.54 -7.50 -5.31
C HIS A 115 -12.90 -6.72 -4.05
N THR A 116 -11.90 -6.09 -3.44
CA THR A 116 -12.10 -5.24 -2.25
C THR A 116 -12.62 -3.86 -2.65
N SER A 117 -13.10 -3.10 -1.67
CA SER A 117 -13.51 -1.72 -1.90
C SER A 117 -12.36 -0.87 -2.49
N PHE A 118 -11.10 -1.17 -2.13
CA PHE A 118 -9.94 -0.48 -2.69
C PHE A 118 -9.81 -0.68 -4.20
N ASP A 119 -10.18 -1.85 -4.76
CA ASP A 119 -10.17 -2.09 -6.21
C ASP A 119 -11.08 -1.13 -7.00
N LYS A 120 -12.05 -0.50 -6.33
CA LYS A 120 -13.03 0.41 -6.93
C LYS A 120 -12.66 1.88 -6.81
N ILE A 121 -11.48 2.22 -6.22
CA ILE A 121 -11.09 3.63 -6.08
C ILE A 121 -10.90 4.28 -7.45
N SER A 122 -11.37 5.50 -7.59
CA SER A 122 -11.21 6.28 -8.80
C SER A 122 -10.74 7.71 -8.50
N LEU A 123 -10.15 8.36 -9.50
CA LEU A 123 -9.64 9.73 -9.37
C LEU A 123 -10.75 10.76 -9.17
N GLU A 124 -11.95 10.46 -9.66
CA GLU A 124 -13.12 11.35 -9.59
C GLU A 124 -13.62 11.48 -8.14
N GLU A 125 -13.31 10.52 -7.28
CA GLU A 125 -13.67 10.53 -5.86
C GLU A 125 -12.69 11.35 -5.02
N LEU A 126 -11.54 11.74 -5.58
CA LEU A 126 -10.47 12.43 -4.87
C LEU A 126 -10.47 13.94 -5.17
N PRO A 127 -10.33 14.79 -4.15
CA PRO A 127 -10.32 16.24 -4.34
C PRO A 127 -9.07 16.67 -5.12
N LYS A 128 -9.26 17.56 -6.10
CA LYS A 128 -8.16 18.01 -6.98
C LYS A 128 -7.03 18.70 -6.23
N GLU A 129 -7.34 19.41 -5.15
CA GLU A 129 -6.39 20.08 -4.27
C GLU A 129 -5.43 19.11 -3.56
N MET A 130 -5.75 17.84 -3.48
CA MET A 130 -4.87 16.80 -2.93
C MET A 130 -3.53 16.77 -3.66
N PHE A 131 -3.54 16.95 -5.00
CA PHE A 131 -2.32 16.88 -5.81
C PHE A 131 -1.31 18.02 -5.56
N GLN A 132 -1.72 19.04 -4.81
CA GLN A 132 -0.88 20.18 -4.42
C GLN A 132 -0.60 20.19 -2.90
N SER A 133 -1.07 19.19 -2.16
CA SER A 133 -1.09 19.20 -0.69
C SER A 133 0.11 18.53 -0.04
N THR A 134 0.98 17.85 -0.78
CA THR A 134 2.09 17.08 -0.22
C THR A 134 3.44 17.39 -0.85
N ARG A 135 4.51 17.20 -0.07
CA ARG A 135 5.91 17.30 -0.55
C ARG A 135 6.36 16.02 -1.25
N CYS A 136 5.86 14.87 -0.78
CA CYS A 136 6.22 13.56 -1.32
C CYS A 136 4.97 12.68 -1.43
N PHE A 137 4.86 11.93 -2.52
CA PHE A 137 3.84 10.91 -2.73
C PHE A 137 4.52 9.55 -2.85
N HIS A 138 4.01 8.56 -2.09
CA HIS A 138 4.55 7.20 -2.04
C HIS A 138 3.51 6.16 -2.47
N THR A 139 3.95 5.21 -3.26
CA THR A 139 3.19 3.98 -3.55
C THR A 139 4.16 2.83 -3.82
N SER A 140 3.66 1.61 -4.01
CA SER A 140 4.50 0.45 -4.24
C SER A 140 4.00 -0.45 -5.37
N GLY A 141 4.86 -1.37 -5.78
CA GLY A 141 4.53 -2.39 -6.78
C GLY A 141 3.40 -3.32 -6.34
N ILE A 142 3.16 -3.49 -5.03
CA ILE A 142 1.99 -4.22 -4.55
C ILE A 142 0.71 -3.54 -5.04
N THR A 143 0.60 -2.23 -4.84
CA THR A 143 -0.58 -1.45 -5.25
C THR A 143 -0.81 -1.55 -6.75
N LEU A 144 0.24 -1.39 -7.57
CA LEU A 144 0.13 -1.50 -9.03
C LEU A 144 -0.23 -2.91 -9.52
N ALA A 145 0.03 -3.94 -8.71
CA ALA A 145 -0.20 -5.34 -9.06
C ALA A 145 -1.62 -5.85 -8.74
N LEU A 146 -2.42 -5.10 -7.93
CA LEU A 146 -3.71 -5.59 -7.42
C LEU A 146 -4.76 -5.78 -8.51
N SER A 147 -4.95 -4.76 -9.34
CA SER A 147 -5.89 -4.80 -10.46
C SER A 147 -5.52 -3.77 -11.53
N GLU A 148 -6.11 -3.92 -12.72
CA GLU A 148 -5.91 -2.97 -13.81
C GLU A 148 -6.45 -1.57 -13.46
N ASN A 149 -7.59 -1.50 -12.78
CA ASN A 149 -8.17 -0.23 -12.34
C ASN A 149 -7.23 0.52 -11.39
N ILE A 150 -6.71 -0.16 -10.37
CA ILE A 150 -5.76 0.42 -9.41
C ILE A 150 -4.47 0.83 -10.10
N ARG A 151 -3.93 0.00 -10.98
CA ARG A 151 -2.72 0.32 -11.76
C ARG A 151 -2.88 1.62 -12.52
N ARG A 152 -3.95 1.75 -13.29
CA ARG A 152 -4.26 2.96 -14.06
C ARG A 152 -4.42 4.18 -13.15
N THR A 153 -5.18 4.05 -12.06
CA THR A 153 -5.39 5.11 -11.08
C THR A 153 -4.07 5.55 -10.44
N ALA A 154 -3.23 4.61 -10.00
CA ALA A 154 -1.94 4.89 -9.38
C ALA A 154 -0.97 5.59 -10.35
N ILE A 155 -0.87 5.12 -11.60
CA ILE A 155 -0.02 5.74 -12.62
C ILE A 155 -0.46 7.18 -12.89
N GLU A 156 -1.75 7.42 -13.04
CA GLU A 156 -2.29 8.76 -13.24
C GLU A 156 -2.05 9.66 -12.02
N MET A 157 -2.18 9.15 -10.80
CA MET A 157 -1.84 9.89 -9.58
C MET A 157 -0.36 10.28 -9.54
N ILE A 158 0.56 9.35 -9.88
CA ILE A 158 2.00 9.61 -9.98
C ILE A 158 2.25 10.78 -10.94
N LYS A 159 1.66 10.74 -12.14
CA LYS A 159 1.81 11.80 -13.16
C LYS A 159 1.32 13.14 -12.64
N ARG A 160 0.11 13.20 -12.07
CA ARG A 160 -0.47 14.45 -11.54
C ARG A 160 0.31 15.02 -10.36
N PHE A 161 0.77 14.21 -9.44
CA PHE A 161 1.64 14.67 -8.35
C PHE A 161 2.95 15.22 -8.89
N LYS A 162 3.56 14.54 -9.88
CA LYS A 162 4.81 15.00 -10.51
C LYS A 162 4.64 16.34 -11.22
N GLU A 163 3.56 16.51 -11.96
CA GLU A 163 3.21 17.78 -12.65
C GLU A 163 3.07 18.96 -11.67
N ASN A 164 2.66 18.69 -10.43
CA ASN A 164 2.57 19.69 -9.36
C ASN A 164 3.87 19.84 -8.53
N GLY A 165 4.98 19.24 -8.99
CA GLY A 165 6.29 19.40 -8.36
C GLY A 165 6.48 18.55 -7.10
N THR A 166 5.63 17.55 -6.85
CA THR A 166 5.74 16.60 -5.75
C THR A 166 6.84 15.57 -6.03
N LEU A 167 7.64 15.24 -5.02
CA LEU A 167 8.59 14.14 -5.10
C LEU A 167 7.84 12.81 -5.13
N ILE A 168 8.23 11.92 -6.03
CA ILE A 168 7.65 10.59 -6.17
C ILE A 168 8.57 9.55 -5.56
N SER A 169 8.08 8.84 -4.56
CA SER A 169 8.75 7.72 -3.90
C SER A 169 8.06 6.41 -4.28
N PHE A 170 8.83 5.44 -4.73
CA PHE A 170 8.32 4.14 -5.18
C PHE A 170 9.14 2.98 -4.62
N ASP A 171 8.46 1.98 -4.04
CA ASP A 171 9.06 0.71 -3.64
C ASP A 171 8.59 -0.40 -4.60
N VAL A 172 9.54 -1.05 -5.26
CA VAL A 172 9.23 -2.17 -6.18
C VAL A 172 8.43 -3.27 -5.48
N ASN A 173 8.76 -3.59 -4.26
CA ASN A 173 8.01 -4.50 -3.36
C ASN A 173 7.39 -5.69 -4.09
N PHE A 174 8.18 -6.37 -4.92
CA PHE A 174 7.72 -7.44 -5.83
C PHE A 174 7.01 -8.58 -5.08
N ARG A 175 5.90 -9.01 -5.64
CA ARG A 175 5.11 -10.14 -5.11
C ARG A 175 4.75 -11.07 -6.27
N GLY A 176 5.48 -12.18 -6.38
CA GLY A 176 5.30 -13.16 -7.45
C GLY A 176 3.93 -13.89 -7.47
N ASN A 177 3.12 -13.73 -6.43
CA ASN A 177 1.73 -14.22 -6.40
C ASN A 177 0.71 -13.23 -6.98
N LEU A 178 1.10 -12.00 -7.29
CA LEU A 178 0.25 -10.97 -7.90
C LEU A 178 0.54 -10.77 -9.39
N TRP A 179 1.80 -10.81 -9.78
CA TRP A 179 2.25 -10.64 -11.16
C TRP A 179 3.59 -11.33 -11.42
N THR A 180 3.92 -11.53 -12.68
CA THR A 180 5.22 -12.05 -13.11
C THR A 180 6.30 -10.97 -13.13
N GLY A 181 7.58 -11.35 -13.13
CA GLY A 181 8.70 -10.41 -13.27
C GLY A 181 8.61 -9.53 -14.53
N PRO A 182 8.34 -10.09 -15.72
CA PRO A 182 8.15 -9.29 -16.94
C PRO A 182 6.98 -8.30 -16.87
N GLU A 183 5.84 -8.67 -16.28
CA GLU A 183 4.71 -7.76 -16.09
C GLU A 183 5.07 -6.61 -15.13
N ALA A 184 5.73 -6.94 -14.01
CA ALA A 184 6.21 -5.95 -13.06
C ALA A 184 7.20 -4.99 -13.73
N LYS A 185 8.16 -5.52 -14.50
CA LYS A 185 9.16 -4.72 -15.24
C LYS A 185 8.48 -3.73 -16.18
N ALA A 186 7.59 -4.21 -17.05
CA ALA A 186 6.91 -3.35 -18.02
C ALA A 186 6.13 -2.21 -17.34
N CYS A 187 5.40 -2.51 -16.27
CA CYS A 187 4.67 -1.50 -15.52
C CYS A 187 5.59 -0.50 -14.81
N ILE A 188 6.68 -0.97 -14.20
CA ILE A 188 7.62 -0.09 -13.48
C ILE A 188 8.40 0.79 -14.46
N GLU A 189 8.81 0.27 -15.62
CA GLU A 189 9.50 1.06 -16.65
C GLU A 189 8.63 2.23 -17.15
N GLU A 190 7.29 2.09 -17.16
CA GLU A 190 6.38 3.20 -17.51
C GLU A 190 6.45 4.34 -16.50
N ILE A 191 6.60 4.06 -15.21
CA ILE A 191 6.59 5.08 -14.15
C ILE A 191 7.97 5.61 -13.79
N LEU A 192 9.06 4.89 -14.11
CA LEU A 192 10.44 5.28 -13.77
C LEU A 192 10.78 6.74 -14.14
N PRO A 193 10.35 7.31 -15.28
CA PRO A 193 10.65 8.71 -15.62
C PRO A 193 10.09 9.74 -14.62
N TYR A 194 9.11 9.35 -13.79
CA TYR A 194 8.48 10.22 -12.81
C TYR A 194 9.04 10.02 -11.40
N VAL A 195 9.76 8.91 -11.15
CA VAL A 195 10.21 8.51 -9.80
C VAL A 195 11.49 9.26 -9.41
N ASP A 196 11.49 9.86 -8.21
CA ASP A 196 12.65 10.56 -7.63
C ASP A 196 13.38 9.70 -6.59
N ILE A 197 12.63 8.85 -5.86
CA ILE A 197 13.17 7.98 -4.82
C ILE A 197 12.72 6.55 -5.11
N PHE A 198 13.66 5.67 -5.37
CA PHE A 198 13.39 4.29 -5.80
C PHE A 198 13.96 3.29 -4.81
N PHE A 199 13.08 2.45 -4.24
CA PHE A 199 13.47 1.35 -3.36
C PHE A 199 13.40 0.03 -4.11
N CYS A 200 14.51 -0.69 -4.13
CA CYS A 200 14.61 -1.99 -4.78
C CYS A 200 15.68 -2.83 -4.07
N SER A 201 15.32 -4.00 -3.54
CA SER A 201 16.30 -4.93 -3.00
C SER A 201 17.01 -5.69 -4.12
N GLU A 202 18.20 -6.24 -3.84
CA GLU A 202 18.96 -7.07 -4.79
C GLU A 202 18.11 -8.24 -5.31
N GLU A 203 17.39 -8.92 -4.42
CA GLU A 203 16.48 -10.01 -4.80
C GLU A 203 15.37 -9.52 -5.74
N THR A 204 14.76 -8.38 -5.41
CA THR A 204 13.72 -7.76 -6.25
C THR A 204 14.27 -7.35 -7.61
N ALA A 205 15.46 -6.76 -7.67
CA ALA A 205 16.11 -6.39 -8.93
C ALA A 205 16.37 -7.62 -9.81
N ARG A 206 16.81 -8.72 -9.23
CA ARG A 206 16.99 -9.99 -9.94
C ARG A 206 15.68 -10.54 -10.48
N LEU A 207 14.63 -10.58 -9.66
CA LEU A 207 13.33 -11.17 -10.03
C LEU A 207 12.56 -10.31 -11.04
N THR A 208 12.69 -9.00 -10.99
CA THR A 208 11.92 -8.05 -11.81
C THR A 208 12.68 -7.61 -13.05
N PHE A 209 13.96 -7.20 -12.88
CA PHE A 209 14.76 -6.60 -13.96
C PHE A 209 15.82 -7.54 -14.54
N LEU A 210 15.92 -8.78 -14.02
CA LEU A 210 16.95 -9.74 -14.41
C LEU A 210 18.37 -9.21 -14.23
N LYS A 211 18.56 -8.36 -13.21
CA LYS A 211 19.86 -7.81 -12.84
C LYS A 211 20.51 -8.67 -11.78
N GLU A 212 21.77 -9.05 -12.02
CA GLU A 212 22.58 -9.80 -11.08
C GLU A 212 23.74 -8.96 -10.60
N GLY A 213 24.06 -9.08 -9.30
CA GLY A 213 25.17 -8.37 -8.67
C GLY A 213 24.84 -7.94 -7.25
N ASP A 214 25.76 -7.25 -6.63
CA ASP A 214 25.54 -6.56 -5.36
C ASP A 214 24.97 -5.14 -5.59
N ALA A 215 24.50 -4.48 -4.53
CA ALA A 215 23.91 -3.15 -4.58
C ALA A 215 24.82 -2.05 -5.18
N LYS A 216 26.11 -2.32 -5.38
CA LYS A 216 27.05 -1.41 -6.03
C LYS A 216 27.11 -1.59 -7.54
N ARG A 217 26.55 -2.70 -8.06
CA ARG A 217 26.65 -3.11 -9.48
C ARG A 217 25.30 -3.14 -10.19
N ILE A 218 24.20 -3.09 -9.44
CA ILE A 218 22.84 -3.00 -9.94
C ILE A 218 22.46 -1.53 -10.13
#